data_2eddd042d8e447d66cb6cd9647c44300
#
_entry.id   2eddd042d8e447d66cb6cd9647c44300
#
_cell.length_a   1.000
_cell.length_b   1.000
_cell.length_c   1.000
_cell.angle_alpha   90.00
_cell.angle_beta   90.00
_cell.angle_gamma   90.00
#
_symmetry.space_group_name_H-M   'P 1'
#
loop_
_entity.id
_entity.type
_entity.pdbx_description
1 polymer ?
#
loop_
_entity_poly.entity_id
_entity_poly.type
_entity_poly.pdbx_seq_one_letter_code
_entity_poly.pdbx_strand_id
1 'polypeptide(L)'
;MSQPEYLVLAFTGALIARFTYFKGKAWELLQSHGDALVSSLWAATGASKAIQYGLPVLPTIMMGVFTATGGGMIRDVVTGREPSVFGGNQPTVIPAVACAVIMLVSNATGFLALGMVIGPVVSFALFLAGYWGNWRVSTDSEFAPVNATVNMTATQVAHLAKKAENKSRAVARELEPTRVRSWRHRQMEKALQ
;
A
#
# COMPACT_ATOMS: atom_id res chain seq x y z
N MET A 1 26.07 -3.23 -12.75
CA MET A 1 26.42 -3.29 -11.31
C MET A 1 27.89 -3.67 -11.23
N SER A 2 28.75 -2.65 -11.17
CA SER A 2 30.20 -2.84 -11.21
C SER A 2 30.90 -2.73 -9.85
N GLN A 3 30.12 -2.66 -8.77
CA GLN A 3 30.67 -2.52 -7.42
C GLN A 3 30.06 -3.60 -6.51
N PRO A 4 30.77 -4.73 -6.31
CA PRO A 4 30.31 -5.83 -5.45
C PRO A 4 30.22 -5.44 -3.97
N GLU A 5 30.85 -4.35 -3.59
CA GLU A 5 30.88 -3.80 -2.23
C GLU A 5 29.50 -3.52 -1.65
N TYR A 6 28.57 -3.01 -2.48
CA TYR A 6 27.17 -2.78 -2.07
C TYR A 6 26.43 -4.07 -1.72
N LEU A 7 26.70 -5.15 -2.46
CA LEU A 7 26.13 -6.47 -2.18
C LEU A 7 26.63 -7.04 -0.86
N VAL A 8 27.94 -6.91 -0.62
CA VAL A 8 28.57 -7.34 0.64
C VAL A 8 28.00 -6.57 1.83
N LEU A 9 27.90 -5.25 1.72
CA LEU A 9 27.31 -4.39 2.77
C LEU A 9 25.84 -4.74 3.03
N ALA A 10 25.05 -4.93 1.99
CA ALA A 10 23.64 -5.31 2.11
C ALA A 10 23.48 -6.68 2.78
N PHE A 11 24.30 -7.66 2.39
CA PHE A 11 24.25 -9.00 2.95
C PHE A 11 24.72 -9.00 4.41
N THR A 12 25.77 -8.26 4.73
CA THR A 12 26.28 -8.11 6.10
C THR A 12 25.24 -7.42 6.99
N GLY A 13 24.62 -6.35 6.51
CA GLY A 13 23.54 -5.67 7.21
C GLY A 13 22.33 -6.57 7.46
N ALA A 14 21.93 -7.37 6.47
CA ALA A 14 20.85 -8.35 6.61
C ALA A 14 21.19 -9.45 7.63
N LEU A 15 22.44 -9.92 7.64
CA LEU A 15 22.92 -10.90 8.61
C LEU A 15 22.89 -10.35 10.03
N ILE A 16 23.39 -9.13 10.24
CA ILE A 16 23.35 -8.45 11.54
C ILE A 16 21.89 -8.29 11.99
N ALA A 17 21.01 -7.80 11.13
CA ALA A 17 19.57 -7.64 11.44
C ALA A 17 18.89 -8.95 11.79
N ARG A 18 19.32 -10.09 11.19
CA ARG A 18 18.80 -11.44 11.48
C ARG A 18 19.14 -11.91 12.88
N PHE A 19 20.34 -11.58 13.36
CA PHE A 19 20.81 -11.97 14.70
C PHE A 19 20.43 -10.96 15.78
N THR A 20 20.16 -9.72 15.42
CA THR A 20 19.79 -8.66 16.37
C THR A 20 18.27 -8.49 16.37
N TYR A 21 17.61 -9.23 17.27
CA TYR A 21 16.15 -9.17 17.38
C TYR A 21 15.73 -8.08 18.36
N PHE A 22 15.52 -6.87 17.87
CA PHE A 22 15.00 -5.78 18.68
C PHE A 22 13.47 -5.78 18.65
N LYS A 23 12.85 -5.96 19.81
CA LYS A 23 11.40 -5.75 20.01
C LYS A 23 11.18 -4.46 20.81
N GLY A 24 10.28 -3.61 20.34
CA GLY A 24 9.83 -2.46 21.12
C GLY A 24 9.42 -1.27 20.25
N LYS A 25 8.65 -0.36 20.83
CA LYS A 25 8.18 0.88 20.18
C LYS A 25 9.33 1.75 19.66
N ALA A 26 10.46 1.76 20.36
CA ALA A 26 11.65 2.49 19.94
C ALA A 26 12.24 1.93 18.64
N TRP A 27 12.19 0.63 18.43
CA TRP A 27 12.65 0.01 17.20
C TRP A 27 11.74 0.32 16.01
N GLU A 28 10.43 0.24 16.19
CA GLU A 28 9.45 0.61 15.17
C GLU A 28 9.59 2.07 14.77
N LEU A 29 9.82 2.95 15.76
CA LEU A 29 10.07 4.37 15.52
C LEU A 29 11.34 4.59 14.71
N LEU A 30 12.44 3.95 15.10
CA LEU A 30 13.73 4.05 14.40
C LEU A 30 13.62 3.54 12.96
N GLN A 31 12.91 2.43 12.75
CA GLN A 31 12.69 1.86 11.42
C GLN A 31 11.87 2.81 10.53
N SER A 32 10.76 3.36 11.05
CA SER A 32 9.93 4.30 10.29
C SER A 32 10.68 5.58 9.91
N HIS A 33 11.43 6.15 10.83
CA HIS A 33 12.22 7.36 10.57
C HIS A 33 13.40 7.09 9.63
N GLY A 34 14.06 5.93 9.79
CA GLY A 34 15.13 5.49 8.90
C GLY A 34 14.63 5.28 7.47
N ASP A 35 13.48 4.62 7.32
CA ASP A 35 12.84 4.38 6.01
C ASP A 35 12.45 5.71 5.33
N ALA A 36 11.92 6.67 6.09
CA ALA A 36 11.61 8.01 5.61
C ALA A 36 12.84 8.79 5.13
N LEU A 37 13.93 8.73 5.90
CA LEU A 37 15.18 9.37 5.54
C LEU A 37 15.75 8.79 4.24
N VAL A 38 15.81 7.47 4.14
CA VAL A 38 16.29 6.76 2.96
C VAL A 38 15.41 7.06 1.75
N SER A 39 14.09 7.00 1.90
CA SER A 39 13.13 7.32 0.81
C SER A 39 13.30 8.75 0.29
N SER A 40 13.52 9.72 1.19
CA SER A 40 13.71 11.12 0.78
C SER A 40 15.01 11.33 -0.01
N LEU A 41 16.09 10.65 0.36
CA LEU A 41 17.37 10.67 -0.38
C LEU A 41 17.22 9.99 -1.75
N TRP A 42 16.50 8.87 -1.82
CA TRP A 42 16.23 8.18 -3.07
C TRP A 42 15.33 8.99 -4.01
N ALA A 43 14.35 9.75 -3.47
CA ALA A 43 13.53 10.66 -4.26
C ALA A 43 14.39 11.71 -4.98
N ALA A 44 15.32 12.36 -4.25
CA ALA A 44 16.22 13.33 -4.83
C ALA A 44 17.16 12.70 -5.86
N THR A 45 17.69 11.51 -5.57
CA THR A 45 18.59 10.80 -6.50
C THR A 45 17.87 10.42 -7.79
N GLY A 46 16.65 9.91 -7.70
CA GLY A 46 15.82 9.55 -8.87
C GLY A 46 15.48 10.77 -9.71
N ALA A 47 15.03 11.86 -9.10
CA ALA A 47 14.72 13.10 -9.78
C ALA A 47 15.99 13.74 -10.40
N SER A 48 17.13 13.74 -9.70
CA SER A 48 18.40 14.26 -10.21
C SER A 48 18.85 13.52 -11.47
N LYS A 49 18.80 12.18 -11.46
CA LYS A 49 19.12 11.37 -12.65
C LYS A 49 18.21 11.70 -13.81
N ALA A 50 16.90 11.79 -13.58
CA ALA A 50 15.93 12.13 -14.62
C ALA A 50 16.23 13.51 -15.25
N ILE A 51 16.57 14.49 -14.43
CA ILE A 51 16.98 15.83 -14.86
C ILE A 51 18.27 15.75 -15.72
N GLN A 52 19.26 14.99 -15.31
CA GLN A 52 20.52 14.82 -16.06
C GLN A 52 20.31 14.17 -17.43
N TYR A 53 19.31 13.30 -17.56
CA TYR A 53 18.90 12.71 -18.84
C TYR A 53 17.96 13.61 -19.66
N GLY A 54 17.68 14.82 -19.21
CA GLY A 54 16.81 15.78 -19.91
C GLY A 54 15.35 15.37 -19.97
N LEU A 55 14.86 14.56 -19.03
CA LEU A 55 13.48 14.12 -19.03
C LEU A 55 12.52 15.29 -18.70
N PRO A 56 11.33 15.32 -19.30
CA PRO A 56 10.28 16.29 -18.97
C PRO A 56 9.86 16.26 -17.51
N VAL A 57 9.13 17.28 -17.06
CA VAL A 57 8.71 17.48 -15.65
C VAL A 57 8.00 16.25 -15.08
N LEU A 58 6.99 15.75 -15.78
CA LEU A 58 6.17 14.63 -15.27
C LEU A 58 6.98 13.33 -15.11
N PRO A 59 7.75 12.85 -16.11
CA PRO A 59 8.65 11.71 -15.94
C PRO A 59 9.68 11.90 -14.83
N THR A 60 10.18 13.13 -14.64
CA THR A 60 11.13 13.42 -13.55
C THR A 60 10.50 13.23 -12.18
N ILE A 61 9.28 13.72 -11.98
CA ILE A 61 8.53 13.49 -10.73
C ILE A 61 8.27 12.00 -10.53
N MET A 62 7.83 11.29 -11.56
CA MET A 62 7.57 9.85 -11.48
C MET A 62 8.84 9.06 -11.14
N MET A 63 9.98 9.39 -11.73
CA MET A 63 11.26 8.74 -11.42
C MET A 63 11.68 8.98 -9.96
N GLY A 64 11.48 10.19 -9.43
CA GLY A 64 11.72 10.49 -8.01
C GLY A 64 10.84 9.62 -7.10
N VAL A 65 9.53 9.58 -7.37
CA VAL A 65 8.57 8.82 -6.59
C VAL A 65 8.84 7.32 -6.66
N PHE A 66 9.01 6.75 -7.86
CA PHE A 66 9.26 5.32 -8.02
C PHE A 66 10.59 4.88 -7.40
N THR A 67 11.61 5.73 -7.46
CA THR A 67 12.90 5.43 -6.82
C THR A 67 12.77 5.44 -5.30
N ALA A 68 11.97 6.35 -4.73
CA ALA A 68 11.73 6.45 -3.30
C ALA A 68 10.87 5.29 -2.75
N THR A 69 9.84 4.90 -3.47
CA THR A 69 8.81 3.97 -2.97
C THR A 69 9.00 2.54 -3.47
N GLY A 70 9.65 2.34 -4.61
CA GLY A 70 9.74 1.05 -5.30
C GLY A 70 10.39 -0.05 -4.47
N GLY A 71 11.45 0.27 -3.72
CA GLY A 71 12.11 -0.70 -2.82
C GLY A 71 11.19 -1.18 -1.69
N GLY A 72 10.43 -0.26 -1.10
CA GLY A 72 9.44 -0.58 -0.07
C GLY A 72 8.30 -1.46 -0.63
N MET A 73 7.81 -1.12 -1.82
CA MET A 73 6.76 -1.90 -2.49
C MET A 73 7.23 -3.35 -2.76
N ILE A 74 8.43 -3.52 -3.31
CA ILE A 74 8.99 -4.85 -3.58
C ILE A 74 9.14 -5.63 -2.27
N ARG A 75 9.70 -5.01 -1.22
CA ARG A 75 9.83 -5.62 0.10
C ARG A 75 8.49 -6.10 0.63
N ASP A 76 7.45 -5.25 0.60
CA ASP A 76 6.15 -5.55 1.15
C ASP A 76 5.48 -6.71 0.38
N VAL A 77 5.53 -6.70 -0.96
CA VAL A 77 5.02 -7.79 -1.80
C VAL A 77 5.75 -9.11 -1.51
N VAL A 78 7.08 -9.10 -1.43
CA VAL A 78 7.88 -10.32 -1.16
C VAL A 78 7.61 -10.87 0.23
N THR A 79 7.32 -10.01 1.21
CA THR A 79 6.97 -10.42 2.58
C THR A 79 5.48 -10.75 2.76
N GLY A 80 4.67 -10.72 1.69
CA GLY A 80 3.23 -11.00 1.74
C GLY A 80 2.43 -9.94 2.47
N ARG A 81 2.93 -8.71 2.55
CA ARG A 81 2.24 -7.56 3.14
C ARG A 81 1.64 -6.68 2.06
N GLU A 82 0.55 -6.02 2.36
CA GLU A 82 0.04 -4.97 1.47
C GLU A 82 1.05 -3.83 1.38
N PRO A 83 1.43 -3.39 0.17
CA PRO A 83 2.37 -2.30 0.02
C PRO A 83 1.86 -1.04 0.70
N SER A 84 2.69 -0.47 1.56
CA SER A 84 2.38 0.72 2.37
C SER A 84 1.98 1.95 1.55
N VAL A 85 2.28 1.95 0.26
CA VAL A 85 1.93 3.03 -0.69
C VAL A 85 0.43 3.06 -1.01
N PHE A 86 -0.26 1.91 -0.95
CA PHE A 86 -1.66 1.79 -1.42
C PHE A 86 -2.71 1.88 -0.31
N GLY A 87 -2.36 1.82 0.95
CA GLY A 87 -3.41 1.86 1.94
C GLY A 87 -3.04 2.00 3.41
N GLY A 88 -3.82 2.79 4.13
CA GLY A 88 -3.88 2.85 5.60
C GLY A 88 -2.64 3.37 6.32
N ASN A 89 -1.57 3.62 5.59
CA ASN A 89 -0.29 4.07 6.09
C ASN A 89 -0.04 5.56 5.85
N GLN A 90 1.09 6.01 6.37
CA GLN A 90 1.53 7.39 6.20
C GLN A 90 1.80 7.71 4.74
N PRO A 91 1.53 8.94 4.29
CA PRO A 91 1.68 9.36 2.91
C PRO A 91 3.17 9.46 2.54
N THR A 92 3.76 8.37 2.03
CA THR A 92 5.16 8.35 1.55
C THR A 92 5.32 9.00 0.18
N VAL A 93 4.27 8.96 -0.64
CA VAL A 93 4.26 9.52 -2.00
C VAL A 93 4.32 11.04 -1.98
N ILE A 94 3.57 11.71 -1.08
CA ILE A 94 3.48 13.17 -1.01
C ILE A 94 4.85 13.80 -0.73
N PRO A 95 5.63 13.37 0.29
CA PRO A 95 6.99 13.84 0.50
C PRO A 95 7.92 13.61 -0.69
N ALA A 96 7.81 12.46 -1.36
CA ALA A 96 8.62 12.15 -2.54
C ALA A 96 8.31 13.08 -3.72
N VAL A 97 7.02 13.38 -3.97
CA VAL A 97 6.60 14.37 -4.97
C VAL A 97 7.15 15.75 -4.64
N ALA A 98 7.02 16.19 -3.39
CA ALA A 98 7.55 17.47 -2.94
C ALA A 98 9.08 17.58 -3.16
N CYS A 99 9.82 16.52 -2.86
CA CYS A 99 11.26 16.44 -3.13
C CYS A 99 11.55 16.61 -4.64
N ALA A 100 10.85 15.86 -5.50
CA ALA A 100 11.06 15.92 -6.94
C ALA A 100 10.72 17.29 -7.53
N VAL A 101 9.69 17.96 -7.02
CA VAL A 101 9.33 19.34 -7.41
C VAL A 101 10.43 20.33 -6.99
N ILE A 102 10.96 20.23 -5.76
CA ILE A 102 12.07 21.05 -5.29
C ILE A 102 13.30 20.85 -6.19
N MET A 103 13.59 19.60 -6.57
CA MET A 103 14.69 19.31 -7.48
C MET A 103 14.52 19.98 -8.84
N LEU A 104 13.31 19.95 -9.41
CA LEU A 104 12.99 20.61 -10.69
C LEU A 104 13.13 22.13 -10.59
N VAL A 105 12.61 22.75 -9.54
CA VAL A 105 12.72 24.20 -9.30
C VAL A 105 14.20 24.59 -9.12
N SER A 106 14.95 23.84 -8.33
CA SER A 106 16.38 24.07 -8.13
C SER A 106 17.19 23.94 -9.44
N ASN A 107 16.81 22.99 -10.29
CA ASN A 107 17.42 22.86 -11.61
C ASN A 107 17.10 24.07 -12.51
N ALA A 108 15.84 24.53 -12.51
CA ALA A 108 15.42 25.69 -13.30
C ALA A 108 16.13 27.00 -12.87
N THR A 109 16.49 27.11 -11.59
CA THR A 109 17.24 28.26 -11.05
C THR A 109 18.76 28.10 -11.16
N GLY A 110 19.27 26.98 -11.69
CA GLY A 110 20.69 26.70 -11.84
C GLY A 110 21.40 26.23 -10.56
N PHE A 111 20.66 26.05 -9.45
CA PHE A 111 21.21 25.64 -8.16
C PHE A 111 20.86 24.19 -7.81
N LEU A 112 21.04 23.25 -8.75
CA LEU A 112 20.71 21.82 -8.56
C LEU A 112 21.36 21.23 -7.30
N ALA A 113 22.59 21.63 -6.98
CA ALA A 113 23.29 21.16 -5.78
C ALA A 113 22.55 21.53 -4.47
N LEU A 114 21.95 22.71 -4.41
CA LEU A 114 21.10 23.10 -3.28
C LEU A 114 19.82 22.25 -3.21
N GLY A 115 19.23 21.94 -4.36
CA GLY A 115 18.08 21.06 -4.44
C GLY A 115 18.34 19.67 -3.87
N MET A 116 19.55 19.13 -4.10
CA MET A 116 19.94 17.82 -3.56
C MET A 116 20.06 17.77 -2.04
N VAL A 117 20.20 18.92 -1.39
CA VAL A 117 20.21 19.02 0.09
C VAL A 117 18.83 19.40 0.60
N ILE A 118 18.22 20.44 0.04
CA ILE A 118 16.93 20.97 0.51
C ILE A 118 15.79 19.98 0.23
N GLY A 119 15.79 19.34 -0.94
CA GLY A 119 14.76 18.38 -1.33
C GLY A 119 14.55 17.26 -0.31
N PRO A 120 15.60 16.48 0.01
CA PRO A 120 15.50 15.44 1.04
C PRO A 120 15.13 15.95 2.43
N VAL A 121 15.66 17.10 2.85
CA VAL A 121 15.37 17.69 4.15
C VAL A 121 13.90 18.06 4.27
N VAL A 122 13.35 18.74 3.26
CA VAL A 122 11.92 19.10 3.23
C VAL A 122 11.04 17.85 3.14
N SER A 123 11.42 16.88 2.30
CA SER A 123 10.70 15.60 2.19
C SER A 123 10.64 14.86 3.52
N PHE A 124 11.78 14.77 4.20
CA PHE A 124 11.87 14.15 5.52
C PHE A 124 11.05 14.90 6.57
N ALA A 125 11.11 16.24 6.58
CA ALA A 125 10.31 17.07 7.48
C ALA A 125 8.81 16.90 7.24
N LEU A 126 8.37 16.82 5.97
CA LEU A 126 6.98 16.52 5.62
C LEU A 126 6.53 15.14 6.09
N PHE A 127 7.41 14.14 5.97
CA PHE A 127 7.12 12.81 6.49
C PHE A 127 6.96 12.84 8.01
N LEU A 128 7.86 13.50 8.73
CA LEU A 128 7.77 13.69 10.17
C LEU A 128 6.49 14.41 10.58
N ALA A 129 6.14 15.48 9.88
CA ALA A 129 4.90 16.22 10.13
C ALA A 129 3.66 15.33 9.93
N GLY A 130 3.65 14.52 8.87
CA GLY A 130 2.60 13.52 8.63
C GLY A 130 2.55 12.44 9.70
N TYR A 131 3.72 11.96 10.15
CA TYR A 131 3.84 10.96 11.21
C TYR A 131 3.28 11.46 12.54
N TRP A 132 3.71 12.62 12.99
CA TRP A 132 3.29 13.22 14.26
C TRP A 132 1.87 13.78 14.20
N GLY A 133 1.44 14.25 13.01
CA GLY A 133 0.06 14.69 12.75
C GLY A 133 -0.94 13.55 12.59
N ASN A 134 -0.50 12.29 12.70
CA ASN A 134 -1.32 11.10 12.47
C ASN A 134 -2.10 11.17 11.13
N TRP A 135 -1.46 11.78 10.13
CA TRP A 135 -2.03 11.92 8.80
C TRP A 135 -1.95 10.56 8.09
N ARG A 136 -3.09 9.90 7.96
CA ARG A 136 -3.20 8.63 7.23
C ARG A 136 -3.92 8.86 5.93
N VAL A 137 -3.41 8.25 4.87
CA VAL A 137 -4.15 8.19 3.61
C VAL A 137 -5.35 7.29 3.86
N SER A 138 -6.56 7.85 3.75
CA SER A 138 -7.79 7.07 3.88
C SER A 138 -7.80 5.99 2.81
N THR A 139 -7.99 4.75 3.26
CA THR A 139 -8.24 3.59 2.40
C THR A 139 -9.71 3.46 2.02
N ASP A 140 -10.54 4.42 2.47
CA ASP A 140 -11.95 4.40 2.14
C ASP A 140 -12.13 4.51 0.63
N SER A 141 -12.58 3.42 0.07
CA SER A 141 -12.86 3.23 -1.35
C SER A 141 -13.97 4.15 -1.90
N GLU A 142 -14.51 5.04 -1.07
CA GLU A 142 -15.53 6.01 -1.47
C GLU A 142 -15.07 6.98 -2.58
N PHE A 143 -13.75 7.21 -2.69
CA PHE A 143 -13.19 8.06 -3.74
C PHE A 143 -12.88 7.32 -5.06
N ALA A 144 -13.04 6.01 -5.12
CA ALA A 144 -12.85 5.26 -6.36
C ALA A 144 -14.22 4.90 -6.96
N PRO A 145 -14.74 5.67 -7.92
CA PRO A 145 -16.05 5.39 -8.54
C PRO A 145 -16.12 4.00 -9.18
N VAL A 146 -14.97 3.45 -9.56
CA VAL A 146 -14.85 2.09 -10.10
C VAL A 146 -15.08 1.03 -9.02
N ASN A 147 -14.52 1.19 -7.83
CA ASN A 147 -14.68 0.24 -6.73
C ASN A 147 -16.10 0.28 -6.14
N ALA A 148 -16.71 1.46 -6.07
CA ALA A 148 -18.11 1.60 -5.66
C ALA A 148 -19.04 0.84 -6.63
N THR A 149 -18.82 0.95 -7.93
CA THR A 149 -19.60 0.27 -8.96
C THR A 149 -19.40 -1.25 -8.89
N VAL A 150 -18.18 -1.74 -8.71
CA VAL A 150 -17.88 -3.17 -8.58
C VAL A 150 -18.49 -3.76 -7.32
N ASN A 151 -18.39 -3.07 -6.18
CA ASN A 151 -18.97 -3.51 -4.92
C ASN A 151 -20.50 -3.50 -4.96
N MET A 152 -21.14 -2.50 -5.57
CA MET A 152 -22.59 -2.48 -5.79
C MET A 152 -23.04 -3.66 -6.67
N THR A 153 -22.32 -3.92 -7.77
CA THR A 153 -22.64 -5.04 -8.67
C THR A 153 -22.46 -6.39 -7.97
N ALA A 154 -21.39 -6.59 -7.21
CA ALA A 154 -21.15 -7.81 -6.45
C ALA A 154 -22.23 -8.04 -5.39
N THR A 155 -22.66 -7.00 -4.68
CA THR A 155 -23.73 -7.07 -3.68
C THR A 155 -25.09 -7.39 -4.33
N GLN A 156 -25.38 -6.78 -5.48
CA GLN A 156 -26.60 -7.07 -6.25
C GLN A 156 -26.61 -8.51 -6.76
N VAL A 157 -25.50 -9.00 -7.30
CA VAL A 157 -25.39 -10.38 -7.77
C VAL A 157 -25.55 -11.37 -6.61
N ALA A 158 -24.92 -11.12 -5.47
CA ALA A 158 -25.06 -11.95 -4.27
C ALA A 158 -26.51 -11.96 -3.75
N HIS A 159 -27.19 -10.81 -3.77
CA HIS A 159 -28.60 -10.73 -3.38
C HIS A 159 -29.51 -11.49 -4.34
N LEU A 160 -29.27 -11.38 -5.65
CA LEU A 160 -30.03 -12.12 -6.67
C LEU A 160 -29.77 -13.63 -6.57
N ALA A 161 -28.54 -14.05 -6.34
CA ALA A 161 -28.19 -15.45 -6.13
C ALA A 161 -28.90 -16.03 -4.90
N LYS A 162 -28.90 -15.32 -3.78
CA LYS A 162 -29.62 -15.71 -2.57
C LYS A 162 -31.13 -15.77 -2.77
N LYS A 163 -31.67 -14.81 -3.52
CA LYS A 163 -33.12 -14.81 -3.88
C LYS A 163 -33.48 -16.00 -4.78
N ALA A 164 -32.64 -16.33 -5.75
CA ALA A 164 -32.83 -17.50 -6.62
C ALA A 164 -32.75 -18.81 -5.83
N GLU A 165 -31.77 -18.93 -4.92
CA GLU A 165 -31.62 -20.08 -4.04
C GLU A 165 -32.85 -20.28 -3.13
N ASN A 166 -33.33 -19.21 -2.53
CA ASN A 166 -34.52 -19.25 -1.68
C ASN A 166 -35.77 -19.67 -2.48
N LYS A 167 -35.90 -19.17 -3.73
CA LYS A 167 -36.99 -19.54 -4.62
C LYS A 167 -36.90 -21.03 -5.01
N SER A 168 -35.72 -21.53 -5.34
CA SER A 168 -35.51 -22.93 -5.68
C SER A 168 -35.81 -23.87 -4.50
N ARG A 169 -35.42 -23.48 -3.28
CA ARG A 169 -35.75 -24.22 -2.05
C ARG A 169 -37.25 -24.20 -1.76
N ALA A 170 -37.96 -23.11 -2.04
CA ALA A 170 -39.41 -23.03 -1.88
C ALA A 170 -40.12 -23.96 -2.86
N VAL A 171 -39.74 -23.94 -4.14
CA VAL A 171 -40.26 -24.83 -5.17
C VAL A 171 -39.96 -26.29 -4.85
N ALA A 172 -38.77 -26.62 -4.40
CA ALA A 172 -38.39 -27.95 -3.98
C ALA A 172 -39.24 -28.47 -2.80
N ARG A 173 -39.59 -27.59 -1.85
CA ARG A 173 -40.51 -27.92 -0.74
C ARG A 173 -41.95 -28.16 -1.20
N GLU A 174 -42.39 -27.45 -2.23
CA GLU A 174 -43.74 -27.58 -2.78
C GLU A 174 -43.91 -28.87 -3.62
N LEU A 175 -42.83 -29.27 -4.30
CA LEU A 175 -42.76 -30.51 -5.08
C LEU A 175 -42.44 -31.74 -4.22
N GLU A 176 -42.20 -31.59 -2.92
CA GLU A 176 -41.89 -32.70 -2.02
C GLU A 176 -43.15 -33.60 -1.83
N PRO A 177 -43.05 -34.91 -2.13
CA PRO A 177 -44.17 -35.81 -1.97
C PRO A 177 -44.74 -35.79 -0.55
N THR A 178 -46.07 -35.79 -0.42
CA THR A 178 -46.76 -35.72 0.88
C THR A 178 -46.28 -36.75 1.90
N ARG A 179 -45.83 -37.93 1.46
CA ARG A 179 -45.24 -38.98 2.32
C ARG A 179 -43.92 -38.54 2.98
N VAL A 180 -43.07 -37.82 2.28
CA VAL A 180 -41.76 -37.34 2.82
C VAL A 180 -41.99 -36.21 3.80
N ARG A 181 -42.93 -35.31 3.51
CA ARG A 181 -43.34 -34.21 4.37
C ARG A 181 -43.87 -34.72 5.72
N SER A 182 -44.73 -35.74 5.73
CA SER A 182 -45.28 -36.32 6.95
C SER A 182 -44.26 -37.13 7.77
N TRP A 183 -43.28 -37.75 7.09
CA TRP A 183 -42.17 -38.43 7.78
C TRP A 183 -41.24 -37.45 8.49
N ARG A 184 -40.91 -36.31 7.85
CA ARG A 184 -40.08 -35.29 8.42
C ARG A 184 -40.72 -34.61 9.65
N HIS A 185 -42.02 -34.34 9.61
CA HIS A 185 -42.76 -33.84 10.77
C HIS A 185 -42.68 -34.80 11.96
N ARG A 186 -42.85 -36.08 11.73
CA ARG A 186 -42.77 -37.11 12.81
C ARG A 186 -41.36 -37.24 13.37
N GLN A 187 -40.31 -36.98 12.61
CA GLN A 187 -38.94 -37.01 13.10
C GLN A 187 -38.64 -35.77 13.97
N MET A 188 -39.13 -34.59 13.57
CA MET A 188 -38.98 -33.37 14.37
C MET A 188 -39.72 -33.44 15.71
N GLU A 189 -40.92 -33.99 15.74
CA GLU A 189 -41.65 -34.22 17.00
C GLU A 189 -40.91 -35.17 17.95
N LYS A 190 -40.27 -36.21 17.43
CA LYS A 190 -39.47 -37.14 18.24
C LYS A 190 -38.16 -36.54 18.77
N ALA A 191 -37.63 -35.52 18.09
CA ALA A 191 -36.42 -34.84 18.50
C ALA A 191 -36.68 -33.75 19.56
N LEU A 192 -37.94 -33.38 19.76
CA LEU A 192 -38.35 -32.36 20.74
C LEU A 192 -38.91 -32.97 22.03
N GLN A 193 -39.05 -34.31 22.11
CA GLN A 193 -39.36 -35.10 23.29
C GLN A 193 -38.09 -35.69 23.95
#